data_a51b6c6a1f29322f919df6649e6bfe38
#
_entry.id   a51b6c6a1f29322f919df6649e6bfe38
#
_cell.length_a   1.000
_cell.length_b   1.000
_cell.length_c   1.000
_cell.angle_alpha   90.00
_cell.angle_beta   90.00
_cell.angle_gamma   90.00
#
_symmetry.space_group_name_H-M   'P 1'
#
loop_
_entity.id
_entity.type
_entity.pdbx_description
1 polymer ?
#
loop_
_entity_poly.entity_id
_entity_poly.type
_entity_poly.pdbx_seq_one_letter_code
_entity_poly.pdbx_strand_id
1 'polypeptide(L)'
;MNRTDQLLIRHTTLFACALALAGCSAEFSSKKGGEAAEKKTGKSQKEKAVLVELAEVKRGMIESILERSAPLESEVRVEVKARTSNPAIELLVEEGDKVNKGQILLRLENDKQKNDHDQALSQLEKTRIEYERQENLYKDNLISEQAFRNAKFDLSQRQLSAETAQRQLEYTEVRAPIKGTITLRSVKVGDNVSTGSTIFEIIDFESTVAVVHVPEQYLPQLRPDMAARLISNTLDDKIFPAHVKRISPIVEARAGTIKVTVGVNQLGALRPGMWVDVELVLETKQDAVLIPKKSIVYDNDQTFAYKMHTSTNGVRSVKRQLVLPQNADKVHIEPIEGFAVGEKVVIAGQSGLKEDSKIRQVGDPDPDAKKS
;
A
#
# COMPACT_ATOMS: atom_id res chain seq x y z
N MET A 1 -3.47 -50.70 13.19
CA MET A 1 -3.27 -51.16 14.61
C MET A 1 -3.57 -49.98 15.50
N ASN A 2 -4.67 -50.09 16.09
CA ASN A 2 -5.19 -49.79 17.43
C ASN A 2 -5.36 -48.30 17.73
N ARG A 3 -6.61 -47.87 17.83
CA ARG A 3 -7.57 -47.99 18.96
C ARG A 3 -7.16 -47.09 20.10
N THR A 4 -7.94 -46.27 20.55
CA THR A 4 -9.24 -46.21 21.31
C THR A 4 -9.04 -45.08 22.30
N ASP A 5 -9.89 -44.35 22.82
CA ASP A 5 -11.27 -44.31 23.18
C ASP A 5 -11.51 -43.08 24.05
N GLN A 6 -12.69 -42.46 23.86
CA GLN A 6 -13.71 -42.21 24.89
C GLN A 6 -13.38 -41.26 26.06
N LEU A 7 -14.17 -40.37 26.56
CA LEU A 7 -15.57 -40.29 27.03
C LEU A 7 -15.83 -38.83 27.44
N LEU A 8 -16.88 -38.18 27.01
CA LEU A 8 -18.15 -37.97 27.72
C LEU A 8 -18.05 -37.58 29.19
N ILE A 9 -18.50 -36.38 29.57
CA ILE A 9 -19.41 -36.15 30.71
C ILE A 9 -20.20 -34.85 30.52
N ARG A 10 -21.51 -35.03 30.46
CA ARG A 10 -22.62 -34.10 30.66
C ARG A 10 -22.59 -33.56 32.10
N HIS A 11 -22.98 -32.31 32.29
CA HIS A 11 -23.85 -31.95 33.43
C HIS A 11 -24.70 -30.73 33.10
N THR A 12 -25.95 -31.00 32.90
CA THR A 12 -27.14 -30.16 33.05
C THR A 12 -27.34 -29.78 34.52
N THR A 13 -27.60 -28.52 34.81
CA THR A 13 -28.40 -28.15 36.00
C THR A 13 -29.32 -26.99 35.63
N LEU A 14 -30.60 -27.37 35.51
CA LEU A 14 -31.77 -26.51 35.68
C LEU A 14 -31.80 -25.99 37.11
N PHE A 15 -32.13 -24.71 37.31
CA PHE A 15 -32.77 -24.25 38.55
C PHE A 15 -33.86 -23.23 38.20
N ALA A 16 -35.08 -23.72 38.28
CA ALA A 16 -36.30 -22.91 38.34
C ALA A 16 -36.57 -22.64 39.81
N CYS A 17 -36.91 -21.43 40.17
CA CYS A 17 -37.65 -21.16 41.38
C CYS A 17 -38.57 -19.96 41.21
N ALA A 18 -39.83 -20.26 41.57
CA ALA A 18 -41.02 -19.48 41.39
C ALA A 18 -41.29 -18.48 42.53
N LEU A 19 -42.14 -17.51 42.22
CA LEU A 19 -43.15 -16.84 43.02
C LEU A 19 -42.90 -16.53 44.52
N ALA A 20 -43.06 -15.23 44.85
CA ALA A 20 -43.84 -14.80 45.99
C ALA A 20 -44.45 -13.41 45.78
N LEU A 21 -45.77 -13.37 45.75
CA LEU A 21 -46.68 -12.22 45.85
C LEU A 21 -46.75 -11.74 47.31
N ALA A 22 -46.72 -10.40 47.48
CA ALA A 22 -47.39 -9.69 48.59
C ALA A 22 -47.37 -8.21 48.20
N GLY A 23 -48.38 -7.49 47.91
CA GLY A 23 -49.70 -7.27 48.39
C GLY A 23 -49.68 -6.32 49.60
N CYS A 24 -49.73 -4.95 49.33
CA CYS A 24 -50.21 -4.02 50.32
C CYS A 24 -50.91 -2.85 49.66
N SER A 25 -52.21 -2.91 49.69
CA SER A 25 -53.18 -1.83 49.45
C SER A 25 -53.23 -0.91 50.67
N ALA A 26 -53.25 0.38 50.48
CA ALA A 26 -53.74 1.32 51.43
C ALA A 26 -54.49 2.42 50.73
N GLU A 27 -55.75 2.52 51.06
CA GLU A 27 -56.78 3.38 50.55
C GLU A 27 -56.64 4.86 50.99
N PHE A 28 -57.07 5.72 50.08
CA PHE A 28 -58.14 6.71 50.30
C PHE A 28 -57.91 7.83 51.32
N SER A 29 -57.80 9.08 50.81
CA SER A 29 -58.64 10.16 51.34
C SER A 29 -58.78 11.32 50.33
N SER A 30 -60.01 11.52 49.92
CA SER A 30 -60.57 12.66 49.21
C SER A 30 -60.61 13.90 50.10
N LYS A 31 -60.13 15.06 49.61
CA LYS A 31 -60.69 16.35 50.06
C LYS A 31 -60.77 17.34 48.88
N LYS A 32 -61.95 17.66 48.55
CA LYS A 32 -62.39 18.80 47.73
C LYS A 32 -61.89 20.12 48.30
N GLY A 33 -61.54 21.02 47.43
CA GLY A 33 -61.60 22.45 47.74
C GLY A 33 -60.72 23.34 46.91
N GLY A 34 -61.35 24.22 46.07
CA GLY A 34 -60.82 25.51 45.75
C GLY A 34 -60.28 25.75 44.35
N GLU A 35 -61.18 26.25 43.47
CA GLU A 35 -60.81 26.97 42.28
C GLU A 35 -59.84 28.10 42.59
N ALA A 36 -58.76 28.17 41.87
CA ALA A 36 -58.08 29.44 41.56
C ALA A 36 -57.40 29.25 40.17
N ALA A 37 -58.02 29.88 39.20
CA ALA A 37 -57.47 30.02 37.86
C ALA A 37 -56.22 30.89 37.87
N GLU A 38 -55.09 30.32 37.89
CA GLU A 38 -53.82 31.02 37.57
C GLU A 38 -53.59 31.02 36.09
N LYS A 39 -53.85 32.14 35.43
CA LYS A 39 -53.38 32.47 34.10
C LYS A 39 -51.82 32.36 34.09
N LYS A 40 -51.30 31.28 33.65
CA LYS A 40 -49.89 31.23 33.22
C LYS A 40 -49.75 32.02 31.92
N THR A 41 -49.41 33.28 32.06
CA THR A 41 -48.84 34.09 30.99
C THR A 41 -47.56 33.40 30.54
N GLY A 42 -47.65 32.74 29.41
CA GLY A 42 -46.47 32.22 28.73
C GLY A 42 -45.54 33.38 28.36
N LYS A 43 -44.51 33.60 29.18
CA LYS A 43 -43.36 34.38 28.77
C LYS A 43 -42.73 33.61 27.63
N SER A 44 -42.98 34.02 26.39
CA SER A 44 -42.16 33.67 25.23
C SER A 44 -40.71 34.05 25.56
N GLN A 45 -39.93 33.10 26.00
CA GLN A 45 -38.48 33.28 26.04
C GLN A 45 -38.07 33.57 24.60
N LYS A 46 -37.69 34.81 24.32
CA LYS A 46 -37.03 35.16 23.06
C LYS A 46 -35.81 34.26 22.95
N GLU A 47 -35.87 33.21 22.15
CA GLU A 47 -34.74 32.37 21.83
C GLU A 47 -33.63 33.28 21.33
N LYS A 48 -32.52 33.32 22.08
CA LYS A 48 -31.33 34.07 21.68
C LYS A 48 -30.76 33.43 20.43
N ALA A 49 -30.48 34.25 19.43
CA ALA A 49 -29.85 33.77 18.21
C ALA A 49 -28.45 33.18 18.53
N VAL A 50 -28.22 31.96 18.08
CA VAL A 50 -26.94 31.28 18.24
C VAL A 50 -25.94 31.85 17.25
N LEU A 51 -24.71 32.14 17.72
CA LEU A 51 -23.64 32.64 16.87
C LEU A 51 -23.06 31.47 16.09
N VAL A 52 -23.02 31.57 14.76
CA VAL A 52 -22.54 30.51 13.86
C VAL A 52 -21.63 31.08 12.79
N GLU A 53 -20.73 30.23 12.30
CA GLU A 53 -19.95 30.47 11.09
C GLU A 53 -20.59 29.73 9.92
N LEU A 54 -20.70 30.41 8.78
CA LEU A 54 -21.33 29.88 7.57
C LEU A 54 -20.30 29.71 6.46
N ALA A 55 -20.43 28.62 5.69
CA ALA A 55 -19.75 28.44 4.44
C ALA A 55 -20.74 28.26 3.30
N GLU A 56 -20.37 28.67 2.11
CA GLU A 56 -21.17 28.55 0.92
C GLU A 56 -20.96 27.20 0.24
N VAL A 57 -22.05 26.58 -0.21
CA VAL A 57 -22.04 25.39 -1.05
C VAL A 57 -21.56 25.77 -2.44
N LYS A 58 -20.48 25.15 -2.91
CA LYS A 58 -19.82 25.49 -4.18
C LYS A 58 -19.77 24.28 -5.10
N ARG A 59 -19.58 24.55 -6.39
CA ARG A 59 -19.17 23.51 -7.34
C ARG A 59 -17.66 23.41 -7.40
N GLY A 60 -17.14 22.21 -7.55
CA GLY A 60 -15.72 22.00 -7.68
C GLY A 60 -15.37 20.56 -7.98
N MET A 61 -14.08 20.33 -8.10
CA MET A 61 -13.52 19.00 -8.27
C MET A 61 -13.51 18.27 -6.92
N ILE A 62 -13.90 17.00 -6.95
CA ILE A 62 -13.76 16.08 -5.83
C ILE A 62 -13.15 14.77 -6.32
N GLU A 63 -12.26 14.21 -5.51
CA GLU A 63 -11.64 12.91 -5.75
C GLU A 63 -12.14 11.91 -4.72
N SER A 64 -12.61 10.76 -5.19
CA SER A 64 -12.85 9.61 -4.32
C SER A 64 -11.52 8.91 -4.10
N ILE A 65 -11.03 8.93 -2.87
CA ILE A 65 -9.70 8.43 -2.51
C ILE A 65 -9.83 7.22 -1.61
N LEU A 66 -9.11 6.14 -1.96
CA LEU A 66 -8.89 5.01 -1.08
C LEU A 66 -7.48 5.09 -0.50
N GLU A 67 -7.41 5.31 0.81
CA GLU A 67 -6.15 5.40 1.55
C GLU A 67 -5.78 4.03 2.15
N ARG A 68 -4.51 3.63 1.97
CA ARG A 68 -3.92 2.41 2.54
C ARG A 68 -2.46 2.66 2.86
N SER A 69 -1.99 2.13 3.98
CA SER A 69 -0.57 2.18 4.34
C SER A 69 0.14 0.92 3.88
N ALA A 70 1.35 1.06 3.36
CA ALA A 70 2.17 -0.05 2.90
C ALA A 70 3.66 0.26 3.03
N PRO A 71 4.52 -0.76 3.20
CA PRO A 71 5.94 -0.59 3.04
C PRO A 71 6.32 -0.45 1.57
N LEU A 72 7.35 0.32 1.30
CA LEU A 72 8.01 0.36 -0.01
C LEU A 72 8.90 -0.86 -0.16
N GLU A 73 8.80 -1.53 -1.29
CA GLU A 73 9.60 -2.70 -1.63
C GLU A 73 10.25 -2.50 -3.00
N SER A 74 11.43 -3.07 -3.21
CA SER A 74 12.00 -3.15 -4.56
C SER A 74 11.53 -4.43 -5.23
N GLU A 75 11.01 -4.34 -6.45
CA GLU A 75 10.65 -5.53 -7.25
C GLU A 75 11.88 -6.30 -7.73
N VAL A 76 13.03 -5.63 -7.83
CA VAL A 76 14.25 -6.21 -8.35
C VAL A 76 15.32 -6.23 -7.25
N ARG A 77 15.36 -7.35 -6.53
CA ARG A 77 16.31 -7.66 -5.48
C ARG A 77 16.97 -8.99 -5.80
N VAL A 78 18.29 -9.04 -5.83
CA VAL A 78 19.02 -10.24 -6.19
C VAL A 78 20.14 -10.53 -5.17
N GLU A 79 20.14 -11.74 -4.64
CA GLU A 79 21.25 -12.28 -3.88
C GLU A 79 22.32 -12.84 -4.84
N VAL A 80 23.52 -12.31 -4.78
CA VAL A 80 24.66 -12.79 -5.53
C VAL A 80 25.34 -13.89 -4.73
N LYS A 81 25.30 -15.13 -5.24
CA LYS A 81 25.85 -16.30 -4.58
C LYS A 81 27.13 -16.77 -5.25
N ALA A 82 28.06 -17.29 -4.45
CA ALA A 82 29.28 -17.92 -4.94
C ALA A 82 28.96 -19.14 -5.80
N ARG A 83 29.64 -19.25 -6.93
CA ARG A 83 29.53 -20.41 -7.83
C ARG A 83 30.71 -21.38 -7.70
N THR A 84 31.77 -20.96 -7.01
CA THR A 84 32.95 -21.78 -6.70
C THR A 84 33.39 -21.52 -5.26
N SER A 85 34.22 -22.42 -4.74
CA SER A 85 34.74 -22.34 -3.36
C SER A 85 36.22 -21.99 -3.41
N ASN A 86 36.58 -20.76 -3.13
CA ASN A 86 37.94 -20.23 -3.15
C ASN A 86 38.10 -19.08 -2.16
N PRO A 87 39.31 -18.75 -1.67
CA PRO A 87 39.56 -17.55 -0.88
C PRO A 87 39.30 -16.26 -1.66
N ALA A 88 38.76 -15.25 -0.97
CA ALA A 88 38.54 -13.90 -1.51
C ALA A 88 39.88 -13.12 -1.49
N ILE A 89 40.37 -12.73 -2.67
CA ILE A 89 41.66 -12.02 -2.78
C ILE A 89 41.52 -10.53 -2.99
N GLU A 90 40.45 -10.08 -3.66
CA GLU A 90 40.25 -8.67 -3.96
C GLU A 90 38.77 -8.31 -3.93
N LEU A 91 38.42 -7.32 -3.11
CA LEU A 91 37.09 -6.78 -3.00
C LEU A 91 37.07 -5.41 -3.69
N LEU A 92 36.19 -5.25 -4.69
CA LEU A 92 36.16 -4.08 -5.57
C LEU A 92 35.02 -3.11 -5.27
N VAL A 93 34.14 -3.47 -4.34
CA VAL A 93 32.92 -2.71 -4.02
C VAL A 93 32.57 -2.81 -2.53
N GLU A 94 31.91 -1.79 -2.01
CA GLU A 94 31.41 -1.72 -0.64
C GLU A 94 29.89 -1.58 -0.60
N GLU A 95 29.30 -1.71 0.62
CA GLU A 95 27.91 -1.42 0.85
C GLU A 95 27.60 0.05 0.55
N GLY A 96 26.52 0.30 -0.21
CA GLY A 96 26.13 1.62 -0.68
C GLY A 96 26.59 1.94 -2.12
N ASP A 97 27.54 1.17 -2.66
CA ASP A 97 28.04 1.39 -4.02
C ASP A 97 27.01 1.05 -5.09
N LYS A 98 26.97 1.89 -6.12
CA LYS A 98 26.17 1.63 -7.33
C LYS A 98 26.98 0.78 -8.30
N VAL A 99 26.36 -0.29 -8.79
CA VAL A 99 27.00 -1.23 -9.72
C VAL A 99 26.19 -1.39 -10.99
N ASN A 100 26.89 -1.65 -12.08
CA ASN A 100 26.28 -1.98 -13.36
C ASN A 100 26.24 -3.50 -13.58
N LYS A 101 25.28 -3.98 -14.38
CA LYS A 101 25.22 -5.38 -14.78
C LYS A 101 26.55 -5.82 -15.43
N GLY A 102 27.10 -6.95 -14.97
CA GLY A 102 28.37 -7.51 -15.43
C GLY A 102 29.62 -6.94 -14.75
N GLN A 103 29.50 -5.90 -13.91
CA GLN A 103 30.63 -5.33 -13.16
C GLN A 103 31.19 -6.39 -12.17
N ILE A 104 32.52 -6.49 -12.09
CA ILE A 104 33.19 -7.37 -11.12
C ILE A 104 33.05 -6.75 -9.74
N LEU A 105 32.62 -7.54 -8.77
CA LEU A 105 32.42 -7.16 -7.38
C LEU A 105 33.52 -7.70 -6.47
N LEU A 106 33.94 -8.94 -6.76
CA LEU A 106 34.89 -9.68 -5.95
C LEU A 106 35.70 -10.58 -6.88
N ARG A 107 37.00 -10.71 -6.61
CA ARG A 107 37.85 -11.73 -7.19
C ARG A 107 38.22 -12.76 -6.15
N LEU A 108 38.05 -14.00 -6.52
CA LEU A 108 38.50 -15.16 -5.75
C LEU A 108 39.84 -15.64 -6.29
N GLU A 109 40.61 -16.36 -5.47
CA GLU A 109 41.82 -17.03 -5.89
C GLU A 109 41.52 -17.96 -7.08
N ASN A 110 42.30 -17.89 -8.14
CA ASN A 110 41.99 -18.57 -9.40
C ASN A 110 43.15 -19.35 -10.01
N ASP A 111 44.27 -19.50 -9.32
CA ASP A 111 45.47 -20.14 -9.84
C ASP A 111 45.21 -21.56 -10.37
N LYS A 112 44.43 -22.33 -9.62
CA LYS A 112 44.02 -23.67 -10.03
C LYS A 112 43.16 -23.65 -11.29
N GLN A 113 42.12 -22.84 -11.30
CA GLN A 113 41.17 -22.76 -12.41
C GLN A 113 41.84 -22.24 -13.69
N LYS A 114 42.79 -21.31 -13.55
CA LYS A 114 43.59 -20.79 -14.65
C LYS A 114 44.47 -21.88 -15.24
N ASN A 115 45.16 -22.63 -14.39
CA ASN A 115 46.00 -23.77 -14.83
C ASN A 115 45.14 -24.86 -15.53
N ASP A 116 43.99 -25.22 -14.96
CA ASP A 116 43.06 -26.19 -15.53
C ASP A 116 42.54 -25.72 -16.91
N HIS A 117 42.22 -24.43 -17.05
CA HIS A 117 41.81 -23.83 -18.31
C HIS A 117 42.94 -23.87 -19.36
N ASP A 118 44.14 -23.42 -19.00
CA ASP A 118 45.28 -23.39 -19.92
C ASP A 118 45.66 -24.81 -20.38
N GLN A 119 45.57 -25.81 -19.49
CA GLN A 119 45.74 -27.21 -19.83
C GLN A 119 44.67 -27.71 -20.81
N ALA A 120 43.39 -27.36 -20.58
CA ALA A 120 42.29 -27.74 -21.45
C ALA A 120 42.40 -27.09 -22.84
N LEU A 121 42.82 -25.83 -22.92
CA LEU A 121 43.12 -25.15 -24.20
C LEU A 121 44.25 -25.83 -24.96
N SER A 122 45.35 -26.19 -24.29
CA SER A 122 46.50 -26.88 -24.92
C SER A 122 46.07 -28.25 -25.49
N GLN A 123 45.23 -28.98 -24.77
CA GLN A 123 44.70 -30.25 -25.24
C GLN A 123 43.72 -30.10 -26.41
N LEU A 124 42.89 -29.08 -26.39
CA LEU A 124 42.00 -28.74 -27.50
C LEU A 124 42.79 -28.43 -28.76
N GLU A 125 43.81 -27.59 -28.67
CA GLU A 125 44.62 -27.19 -29.81
C GLU A 125 45.35 -28.43 -30.43
N LYS A 126 45.93 -29.27 -29.58
CA LYS A 126 46.53 -30.55 -30.03
C LYS A 126 45.52 -31.41 -30.80
N THR A 127 44.31 -31.56 -30.27
CA THR A 127 43.27 -32.40 -30.89
C THR A 127 42.72 -31.74 -32.16
N ARG A 128 42.69 -30.40 -32.23
CA ARG A 128 42.33 -29.67 -33.43
C ARG A 128 43.27 -29.91 -34.60
N ILE A 129 44.59 -29.84 -34.34
CA ILE A 129 45.61 -30.14 -35.34
C ILE A 129 45.44 -31.57 -35.85
N GLU A 130 45.22 -32.53 -34.94
CA GLU A 130 45.00 -33.93 -35.30
C GLU A 130 43.73 -34.12 -36.15
N TYR A 131 42.62 -33.45 -35.78
CA TYR A 131 41.39 -33.47 -36.57
C TYR A 131 41.60 -32.89 -37.98
N GLU A 132 42.31 -31.77 -38.11
CA GLU A 132 42.59 -31.15 -39.41
C GLU A 132 43.45 -32.09 -40.29
N ARG A 133 44.39 -32.83 -39.69
CA ARG A 133 45.17 -33.86 -40.39
C ARG A 133 44.27 -35.02 -40.87
N GLN A 134 43.39 -35.54 -40.01
CA GLN A 134 42.46 -36.63 -40.35
C GLN A 134 41.43 -36.18 -41.40
N GLU A 135 40.96 -34.93 -41.34
CA GLU A 135 40.09 -34.37 -42.34
C GLU A 135 40.70 -34.35 -43.75
N ASN A 136 41.97 -33.93 -43.84
CA ASN A 136 42.71 -33.95 -45.12
C ASN A 136 42.91 -35.36 -45.65
N LEU A 137 43.31 -36.30 -44.78
CA LEU A 137 43.45 -37.72 -45.17
C LEU A 137 42.11 -38.33 -45.62
N TYR A 138 41.01 -37.95 -45.00
CA TYR A 138 39.70 -38.40 -45.40
C TYR A 138 39.26 -37.84 -46.76
N LYS A 139 39.54 -36.55 -47.03
CA LYS A 139 39.30 -35.90 -48.34
C LYS A 139 40.07 -36.63 -49.46
N ASP A 140 41.31 -37.13 -49.14
CA ASP A 140 42.18 -37.89 -50.06
C ASP A 140 41.81 -39.39 -50.11
N ASN A 141 40.73 -39.82 -49.42
CA ASN A 141 40.25 -41.20 -49.29
C ASN A 141 41.33 -42.17 -48.66
N LEU A 142 42.22 -41.65 -47.82
CA LEU A 142 43.27 -42.38 -47.17
C LEU A 142 42.88 -42.99 -45.83
N ILE A 143 41.73 -42.61 -45.25
CA ILE A 143 41.20 -43.16 -44.01
C ILE A 143 39.71 -43.50 -44.14
N SER A 144 39.25 -44.35 -43.23
CA SER A 144 37.85 -44.74 -43.18
C SER A 144 36.96 -43.57 -42.60
N GLU A 145 35.69 -43.56 -43.00
CA GLU A 145 34.70 -42.63 -42.44
C GLU A 145 34.60 -42.75 -40.92
N GLN A 146 34.73 -43.97 -40.39
CA GLN A 146 34.72 -44.19 -38.94
C GLN A 146 35.89 -43.51 -38.23
N ALA A 147 37.10 -43.54 -38.80
CA ALA A 147 38.30 -42.90 -38.24
C ALA A 147 38.11 -41.37 -38.23
N PHE A 148 37.58 -40.79 -39.33
CA PHE A 148 37.26 -39.38 -39.41
C PHE A 148 36.19 -38.96 -38.38
N ARG A 149 35.10 -39.74 -38.24
CA ARG A 149 34.04 -39.47 -37.24
C ARG A 149 34.60 -39.51 -35.83
N ASN A 150 35.49 -40.46 -35.51
CA ASN A 150 36.12 -40.53 -34.20
C ASN A 150 36.94 -39.27 -33.90
N ALA A 151 37.76 -38.78 -34.85
CA ALA A 151 38.52 -37.54 -34.68
C ALA A 151 37.62 -36.33 -34.46
N LYS A 152 36.45 -36.27 -35.13
CA LYS A 152 35.46 -35.25 -34.95
C LYS A 152 34.83 -35.29 -33.53
N PHE A 153 34.53 -36.50 -33.03
CA PHE A 153 34.01 -36.65 -31.67
C PHE A 153 35.04 -36.22 -30.62
N ASP A 154 36.29 -36.59 -30.78
CA ASP A 154 37.38 -36.23 -29.88
C ASP A 154 37.57 -34.70 -29.82
N LEU A 155 37.53 -34.03 -30.99
CA LEU A 155 37.55 -32.55 -31.04
C LEU A 155 36.38 -31.94 -30.27
N SER A 156 35.17 -32.41 -30.52
CA SER A 156 33.97 -31.88 -29.83
C SER A 156 34.05 -32.08 -28.32
N GLN A 157 34.56 -33.25 -27.85
CA GLN A 157 34.73 -33.51 -26.42
C GLN A 157 35.75 -32.55 -25.79
N ARG A 158 36.88 -32.26 -26.48
CA ARG A 158 37.87 -31.30 -25.97
C ARG A 158 37.38 -29.88 -25.98
N GLN A 159 36.54 -29.47 -26.95
CA GLN A 159 35.87 -28.19 -26.94
C GLN A 159 35.00 -28.02 -25.71
N LEU A 160 34.12 -29.00 -25.41
CA LEU A 160 33.27 -28.98 -24.21
C LEU A 160 34.09 -28.95 -22.90
N SER A 161 35.25 -29.67 -22.89
CA SER A 161 36.14 -29.64 -21.72
C SER A 161 36.75 -28.25 -21.51
N ALA A 162 37.25 -27.61 -22.58
CA ALA A 162 37.80 -26.25 -22.51
C ALA A 162 36.75 -25.20 -22.11
N GLU A 163 35.53 -25.28 -22.66
CA GLU A 163 34.44 -24.42 -22.25
C GLU A 163 34.05 -24.59 -20.79
N THR A 164 34.12 -25.82 -20.26
CA THR A 164 33.85 -26.09 -18.86
C THR A 164 34.91 -25.49 -17.95
N ALA A 165 36.17 -25.62 -18.30
CA ALA A 165 37.30 -25.03 -17.57
C ALA A 165 37.22 -23.48 -17.62
N GLN A 166 36.88 -22.91 -18.78
CA GLN A 166 36.62 -21.47 -18.93
C GLN A 166 35.54 -20.99 -17.97
N ARG A 167 34.37 -21.64 -17.93
CA ARG A 167 33.30 -21.28 -16.99
C ARG A 167 33.72 -21.38 -15.52
N GLN A 168 34.55 -22.37 -15.16
CA GLN A 168 35.06 -22.48 -13.79
C GLN A 168 36.01 -21.33 -13.44
N LEU A 169 36.83 -20.89 -14.39
CA LEU A 169 37.67 -19.70 -14.24
C LEU A 169 36.80 -18.43 -14.13
N GLU A 170 35.78 -18.26 -14.98
CA GLU A 170 34.86 -17.12 -14.89
C GLU A 170 34.11 -17.04 -13.55
N TYR A 171 33.81 -18.19 -12.91
CA TYR A 171 33.14 -18.20 -11.60
C TYR A 171 34.03 -17.71 -10.46
N THR A 172 35.34 -17.56 -10.67
CA THR A 172 36.23 -16.92 -9.70
C THR A 172 36.09 -15.39 -9.69
N GLU A 173 35.50 -14.81 -10.73
CA GLU A 173 35.09 -13.41 -10.76
C GLU A 173 33.60 -13.32 -10.47
N VAL A 174 33.25 -12.82 -9.28
CA VAL A 174 31.86 -12.59 -8.90
C VAL A 174 31.38 -11.29 -9.52
N ARG A 175 30.38 -11.37 -10.39
CA ARG A 175 29.85 -10.23 -11.15
C ARG A 175 28.42 -9.90 -10.77
N ALA A 176 28.06 -8.62 -10.88
CA ALA A 176 26.69 -8.14 -10.68
C ALA A 176 25.75 -8.72 -11.76
N PRO A 177 24.68 -9.44 -11.42
CA PRO A 177 23.70 -9.93 -12.39
C PRO A 177 22.75 -8.86 -12.89
N ILE A 178 22.56 -7.78 -12.12
CA ILE A 178 21.70 -6.63 -12.41
C ILE A 178 22.45 -5.33 -12.14
N LYS A 179 21.94 -4.20 -12.63
CA LYS A 179 22.30 -2.87 -12.14
C LYS A 179 21.61 -2.62 -10.79
N GLY A 180 22.20 -1.86 -9.92
CA GLY A 180 21.61 -1.51 -8.63
C GLY A 180 22.60 -0.99 -7.62
N THR A 181 22.21 -1.02 -6.37
CA THR A 181 23.05 -0.64 -5.22
C THR A 181 23.26 -1.84 -4.32
N ILE A 182 24.49 -2.01 -3.85
CA ILE A 182 24.84 -3.07 -2.89
C ILE A 182 24.25 -2.71 -1.53
N THR A 183 23.37 -3.56 -1.00
CA THR A 183 22.73 -3.37 0.30
C THR A 183 23.29 -4.26 1.40
N LEU A 184 23.94 -5.36 1.01
CA LEU A 184 24.58 -6.27 1.95
C LEU A 184 25.85 -6.83 1.34
N ARG A 185 26.93 -6.92 2.15
CA ARG A 185 28.17 -7.57 1.84
C ARG A 185 28.52 -8.56 2.98
N SER A 186 28.51 -9.85 2.65
CA SER A 186 28.76 -10.92 3.64
C SER A 186 30.18 -11.48 3.60
N VAL A 187 31.11 -10.88 2.84
CA VAL A 187 32.47 -11.39 2.63
C VAL A 187 33.52 -10.30 2.87
N LYS A 188 34.67 -10.70 3.37
CA LYS A 188 35.87 -9.87 3.53
C LYS A 188 37.04 -10.45 2.75
N VAL A 189 38.03 -9.62 2.43
CA VAL A 189 39.30 -10.11 1.85
C VAL A 189 39.95 -11.08 2.84
N GLY A 190 40.36 -12.23 2.32
CA GLY A 190 40.91 -13.35 3.09
C GLY A 190 39.91 -14.41 3.53
N ASP A 191 38.61 -14.13 3.43
CA ASP A 191 37.57 -15.10 3.78
C ASP A 191 37.54 -16.25 2.75
N ASN A 192 37.32 -17.45 3.24
CA ASN A 192 37.11 -18.62 2.37
C ASN A 192 35.62 -18.70 2.00
N VAL A 193 35.30 -18.45 0.75
CA VAL A 193 33.94 -18.47 0.21
C VAL A 193 33.58 -19.91 -0.17
N SER A 194 32.38 -20.34 0.16
CA SER A 194 31.84 -21.67 -0.21
C SER A 194 30.77 -21.52 -1.30
N THR A 195 30.72 -22.49 -2.22
CA THR A 195 29.69 -22.55 -3.27
C THR A 195 28.28 -22.46 -2.67
N GLY A 196 27.45 -21.58 -3.18
CA GLY A 196 26.07 -21.36 -2.73
C GLY A 196 25.92 -20.33 -1.61
N SER A 197 27.00 -19.87 -0.96
CA SER A 197 26.95 -18.82 0.04
C SER A 197 26.57 -17.48 -0.61
N THR A 198 25.71 -16.70 0.06
CA THR A 198 25.36 -15.33 -0.37
C THR A 198 26.54 -14.40 -0.06
N ILE A 199 27.05 -13.72 -1.05
CA ILE A 199 28.21 -12.80 -0.96
C ILE A 199 27.73 -11.36 -0.90
N PHE A 200 26.83 -10.98 -1.81
CA PHE A 200 26.26 -9.64 -1.92
C PHE A 200 24.75 -9.72 -2.08
N GLU A 201 24.10 -8.63 -1.72
CA GLU A 201 22.74 -8.35 -2.10
C GLU A 201 22.71 -7.06 -2.89
N ILE A 202 22.04 -7.08 -4.04
CA ILE A 202 21.88 -5.92 -4.93
C ILE A 202 20.42 -5.61 -5.09
N ILE A 203 20.07 -4.35 -4.86
CA ILE A 203 18.69 -3.84 -5.01
C ILE A 203 18.69 -2.75 -6.08
N ASP A 204 17.77 -2.86 -7.04
CA ASP A 204 17.48 -1.77 -7.97
C ASP A 204 16.44 -0.83 -7.35
N PHE A 205 16.89 0.31 -6.83
CA PHE A 205 16.01 1.30 -6.21
C PHE A 205 15.01 1.92 -7.19
N GLU A 206 15.35 1.97 -8.48
CA GLU A 206 14.42 2.49 -9.50
C GLU A 206 13.17 1.60 -9.66
N SER A 207 13.26 0.33 -9.26
CA SER A 207 12.15 -0.62 -9.28
C SER A 207 11.28 -0.57 -8.00
N THR A 208 11.43 0.46 -7.17
CA THR A 208 10.67 0.58 -5.91
C THR A 208 9.19 0.79 -6.17
N VAL A 209 8.37 0.02 -5.45
CA VAL A 209 6.91 0.04 -5.52
C VAL A 209 6.32 0.00 -4.11
N ALA A 210 5.08 0.47 -3.97
CA ALA A 210 4.25 0.19 -2.80
C ALA A 210 3.29 -0.95 -3.13
N VAL A 211 3.19 -1.94 -2.26
CA VAL A 211 2.26 -3.07 -2.42
C VAL A 211 1.14 -2.93 -1.43
N VAL A 212 -0.06 -2.59 -1.92
CA VAL A 212 -1.25 -2.39 -1.10
C VAL A 212 -2.27 -3.50 -1.30
N HIS A 213 -2.98 -3.84 -0.23
CA HIS A 213 -4.08 -4.80 -0.25
C HIS A 213 -5.41 -4.05 -0.19
N VAL A 214 -6.15 -4.07 -1.29
CA VAL A 214 -7.41 -3.37 -1.48
C VAL A 214 -8.57 -4.34 -1.33
N PRO A 215 -9.63 -4.05 -0.53
CA PRO A 215 -10.82 -4.89 -0.45
C PRO A 215 -11.46 -5.13 -1.82
N GLU A 216 -11.92 -6.36 -2.08
CA GLU A 216 -12.44 -6.78 -3.39
C GLU A 216 -13.64 -5.96 -3.87
N GLN A 217 -14.40 -5.36 -2.97
CA GLN A 217 -15.53 -4.48 -3.31
C GLN A 217 -15.14 -3.29 -4.20
N TYR A 218 -13.86 -2.86 -4.15
CA TYR A 218 -13.34 -1.78 -4.99
C TYR A 218 -12.84 -2.25 -6.36
N LEU A 219 -12.80 -3.57 -6.63
CA LEU A 219 -12.31 -4.13 -7.89
C LEU A 219 -12.95 -3.49 -9.14
N PRO A 220 -14.28 -3.20 -9.18
CA PRO A 220 -14.89 -2.57 -10.36
C PRO A 220 -14.36 -1.18 -10.68
N GLN A 221 -13.75 -0.50 -9.69
CA GLN A 221 -13.21 0.86 -9.81
C GLN A 221 -11.71 0.87 -10.10
N LEU A 222 -11.02 -0.25 -9.84
CA LEU A 222 -9.57 -0.35 -10.04
C LEU A 222 -9.21 -0.54 -11.51
N ARG A 223 -8.26 0.25 -12.00
CA ARG A 223 -7.71 0.13 -13.37
C ARG A 223 -6.20 0.33 -13.35
N PRO A 224 -5.45 -0.32 -14.25
CA PRO A 224 -4.05 0.03 -14.48
C PRO A 224 -3.92 1.52 -14.84
N ASP A 225 -2.76 2.09 -14.55
CA ASP A 225 -2.39 3.49 -14.81
C ASP A 225 -3.23 4.56 -14.09
N MET A 226 -4.10 4.15 -13.14
CA MET A 226 -4.79 5.10 -12.28
C MET A 226 -3.79 5.95 -11.51
N ALA A 227 -4.13 7.23 -11.31
CA ALA A 227 -3.37 8.14 -10.48
C ALA A 227 -3.36 7.65 -9.03
N ALA A 228 -2.19 7.72 -8.42
CA ALA A 228 -1.97 7.45 -7.02
C ALA A 228 -1.01 8.48 -6.43
N ARG A 229 -1.01 8.62 -5.14
CA ARG A 229 -0.09 9.47 -4.38
C ARG A 229 0.49 8.67 -3.23
N LEU A 230 1.78 8.81 -3.00
CA LEU A 230 2.44 8.28 -1.83
C LEU A 230 2.77 9.44 -0.89
N ILE A 231 2.38 9.30 0.35
CA ILE A 231 2.64 10.32 1.40
C ILE A 231 3.55 9.67 2.41
N SER A 232 4.66 10.31 2.71
CA SER A 232 5.62 9.81 3.69
C SER A 232 5.63 10.70 4.92
N ASN A 233 5.11 10.19 6.02
CA ASN A 233 5.09 10.87 7.32
C ASN A 233 6.52 11.12 7.85
N THR A 234 7.49 10.30 7.42
CA THR A 234 8.91 10.46 7.77
C THR A 234 9.58 11.63 7.05
N LEU A 235 8.99 12.10 5.95
CA LEU A 235 9.49 13.17 5.09
C LEU A 235 8.53 14.38 5.09
N ASP A 236 8.05 14.78 6.26
CA ASP A 236 7.17 15.94 6.47
C ASP A 236 5.91 15.92 5.59
N ASP A 237 5.24 14.77 5.52
CA ASP A 237 4.04 14.54 4.70
C ASP A 237 4.22 14.87 3.22
N LYS A 238 5.43 14.74 2.72
CA LYS A 238 5.74 15.00 1.31
C LYS A 238 5.00 14.03 0.41
N ILE A 239 4.36 14.60 -0.61
CA ILE A 239 3.58 13.86 -1.60
C ILE A 239 4.48 13.50 -2.80
N PHE A 240 4.47 12.23 -3.16
CA PHE A 240 5.17 11.69 -4.32
C PHE A 240 4.14 11.18 -5.33
N PRO A 241 4.14 11.70 -6.56
CA PRO A 241 3.27 11.20 -7.61
C PRO A 241 3.56 9.74 -7.93
N ALA A 242 2.50 8.96 -8.06
CA ALA A 242 2.55 7.53 -8.31
C ALA A 242 1.41 7.09 -9.23
N HIS A 243 1.42 5.86 -9.67
CA HIS A 243 0.34 5.28 -10.48
C HIS A 243 0.18 3.79 -10.17
N VAL A 244 -0.99 3.26 -10.44
CA VAL A 244 -1.25 1.81 -10.33
C VAL A 244 -0.52 1.10 -11.45
N LYS A 245 0.57 0.42 -11.13
CA LYS A 245 1.39 -0.33 -12.09
C LYS A 245 0.73 -1.65 -12.50
N ARG A 246 0.14 -2.35 -11.52
CA ARG A 246 -0.42 -3.68 -11.73
C ARG A 246 -1.45 -4.03 -10.67
N ILE A 247 -2.52 -4.69 -11.07
CA ILE A 247 -3.56 -5.25 -10.22
C ILE A 247 -3.47 -6.77 -10.33
N SER A 248 -3.45 -7.47 -9.19
CA SER A 248 -3.44 -8.94 -9.18
C SER A 248 -4.72 -9.48 -9.82
N PRO A 249 -4.64 -10.50 -10.68
CA PRO A 249 -5.82 -11.16 -11.22
C PRO A 249 -6.50 -12.10 -10.20
N ILE A 250 -5.89 -12.29 -9.02
CA ILE A 250 -6.35 -13.23 -8.00
C ILE A 250 -6.72 -12.43 -6.74
N VAL A 251 -7.89 -12.75 -6.17
CA VAL A 251 -8.33 -12.27 -4.86
C VAL A 251 -7.75 -13.19 -3.79
N GLU A 252 -7.17 -12.63 -2.75
CA GLU A 252 -6.71 -13.38 -1.59
C GLU A 252 -7.91 -13.76 -0.70
N ALA A 253 -8.36 -15.01 -0.83
CA ALA A 253 -9.61 -15.49 -0.23
C ALA A 253 -9.67 -15.37 1.31
N ARG A 254 -8.51 -15.44 2.00
CA ARG A 254 -8.46 -15.30 3.46
C ARG A 254 -8.76 -13.90 3.95
N ALA A 255 -8.34 -12.90 3.19
CA ALA A 255 -8.45 -11.49 3.55
C ALA A 255 -9.56 -10.75 2.77
N GLY A 256 -10.11 -11.35 1.67
CA GLY A 256 -11.04 -10.68 0.77
C GLY A 256 -10.42 -9.45 0.10
N THR A 257 -9.11 -9.50 -0.18
CA THR A 257 -8.36 -8.37 -0.73
C THR A 257 -7.68 -8.72 -2.04
N ILE A 258 -7.38 -7.68 -2.81
CA ILE A 258 -6.65 -7.75 -4.07
C ILE A 258 -5.33 -7.02 -3.90
N LYS A 259 -4.25 -7.65 -4.29
CA LYS A 259 -2.93 -7.04 -4.31
C LYS A 259 -2.83 -6.03 -5.46
N VAL A 260 -2.58 -4.77 -5.12
CA VAL A 260 -2.34 -3.68 -6.06
C VAL A 260 -0.91 -3.19 -5.90
N THR A 261 -0.17 -3.18 -6.99
CA THR A 261 1.21 -2.68 -7.03
C THR A 261 1.20 -1.26 -7.57
N VAL A 262 1.68 -0.32 -6.78
CA VAL A 262 1.76 1.10 -7.10
C VAL A 262 3.21 1.48 -7.40
N GLY A 263 3.47 1.94 -8.60
CA GLY A 263 4.78 2.40 -9.04
C GLY A 263 5.00 3.87 -8.67
N VAL A 264 6.21 4.19 -8.24
CA VAL A 264 6.63 5.56 -7.92
C VAL A 264 7.20 6.21 -9.16
N ASN A 265 6.70 7.38 -9.56
CA ASN A 265 7.21 8.08 -10.75
C ASN A 265 8.62 8.65 -10.54
N GLN A 266 8.88 9.16 -9.33
CA GLN A 266 10.18 9.69 -8.93
C GLN A 266 10.46 9.33 -7.48
N LEU A 267 11.46 8.49 -7.26
CA LEU A 267 11.78 7.97 -5.93
C LEU A 267 12.25 9.08 -4.96
N GLY A 268 13.06 10.02 -5.43
CA GLY A 268 13.57 11.11 -4.60
C GLY A 268 14.28 10.63 -3.33
N ALA A 269 13.75 11.06 -2.17
CA ALA A 269 14.25 10.68 -0.86
C ALA A 269 13.66 9.35 -0.32
N LEU A 270 12.66 8.77 -1.00
CA LEU A 270 12.08 7.49 -0.61
C LEU A 270 13.10 6.36 -0.70
N ARG A 271 12.99 5.38 0.18
CA ARG A 271 13.85 4.18 0.19
C ARG A 271 13.00 2.93 0.41
N PRO A 272 13.35 1.78 -0.19
CA PRO A 272 12.76 0.51 0.18
C PRO A 272 12.83 0.28 1.69
N GLY A 273 11.75 -0.26 2.27
CA GLY A 273 11.60 -0.43 3.72
C GLY A 273 10.89 0.73 4.43
N MET A 274 10.75 1.90 3.84
CA MET A 274 9.95 2.98 4.41
C MET A 274 8.46 2.67 4.31
N TRP A 275 7.70 3.04 5.35
CA TRP A 275 6.24 3.02 5.32
C TRP A 275 5.71 4.31 4.71
N VAL A 276 4.70 4.17 3.86
CA VAL A 276 4.02 5.27 3.19
C VAL A 276 2.51 5.07 3.21
N ASP A 277 1.78 6.17 3.24
CA ASP A 277 0.34 6.14 2.98
C ASP A 277 0.12 6.30 1.48
N VAL A 278 -0.62 5.36 0.92
CA VAL A 278 -0.92 5.26 -0.50
C VAL A 278 -2.36 5.70 -0.71
N GLU A 279 -2.54 6.80 -1.40
CA GLU A 279 -3.84 7.29 -1.84
C GLU A 279 -4.09 6.85 -3.28
N LEU A 280 -5.07 5.97 -3.48
CA LEU A 280 -5.54 5.56 -4.80
C LEU A 280 -6.71 6.47 -5.19
N VAL A 281 -6.62 7.17 -6.32
CA VAL A 281 -7.69 8.03 -6.83
C VAL A 281 -8.66 7.16 -7.63
N LEU A 282 -9.76 6.73 -6.99
CA LEU A 282 -10.74 5.83 -7.61
C LEU A 282 -11.57 6.54 -8.67
N GLU A 283 -11.99 7.78 -8.41
CA GLU A 283 -12.80 8.60 -9.31
C GLU A 283 -12.48 10.07 -9.12
N THR A 284 -12.48 10.82 -10.19
CA THR A 284 -12.38 12.29 -10.18
C THR A 284 -13.60 12.88 -10.86
N LYS A 285 -14.37 13.70 -10.13
CA LYS A 285 -15.55 14.39 -10.64
C LYS A 285 -15.30 15.90 -10.65
N GLN A 286 -15.39 16.50 -11.82
CA GLN A 286 -14.99 17.90 -12.03
C GLN A 286 -16.04 18.93 -11.57
N ASP A 287 -17.32 18.56 -11.58
CA ASP A 287 -18.45 19.48 -11.34
C ASP A 287 -19.39 18.92 -10.26
N ALA A 288 -18.83 18.60 -9.09
CA ALA A 288 -19.57 18.11 -7.94
C ALA A 288 -20.08 19.27 -7.06
N VAL A 289 -21.22 19.09 -6.43
CA VAL A 289 -21.72 19.99 -5.38
C VAL A 289 -20.98 19.67 -4.09
N LEU A 290 -20.25 20.63 -3.55
CA LEU A 290 -19.35 20.42 -2.42
C LEU A 290 -19.85 21.11 -1.16
N ILE A 291 -19.93 20.35 -0.07
CA ILE A 291 -20.12 20.88 1.28
C ILE A 291 -18.86 20.62 2.13
N PRO A 292 -18.43 21.59 2.94
CA PRO A 292 -17.27 21.36 3.81
C PRO A 292 -17.55 20.24 4.82
N LYS A 293 -16.60 19.33 5.03
CA LYS A 293 -16.71 18.29 6.08
C LYS A 293 -17.01 18.86 7.47
N LYS A 294 -16.52 20.06 7.76
CA LYS A 294 -16.77 20.77 9.01
C LYS A 294 -18.27 21.09 9.23
N SER A 295 -19.10 21.08 8.18
CA SER A 295 -20.55 21.30 8.32
C SER A 295 -21.31 20.06 8.79
N ILE A 296 -20.66 18.92 8.84
CA ILE A 296 -21.27 17.64 9.15
C ILE A 296 -21.44 17.48 10.67
N VAL A 297 -22.64 17.05 11.06
CA VAL A 297 -23.01 16.68 12.43
C VAL A 297 -23.50 15.25 12.41
N TYR A 298 -22.95 14.44 13.31
CA TYR A 298 -23.36 13.04 13.51
C TYR A 298 -24.33 12.95 14.67
N ASP A 299 -25.49 12.35 14.46
CA ASP A 299 -26.51 12.14 15.47
C ASP A 299 -27.23 10.81 15.21
N ASN A 300 -27.20 9.88 16.16
CA ASN A 300 -27.84 8.57 16.10
C ASN A 300 -27.62 7.82 14.77
N ASP A 301 -26.36 7.63 14.38
CA ASP A 301 -25.94 6.97 13.12
C ASP A 301 -26.38 7.66 11.82
N GLN A 302 -26.93 8.87 11.92
CA GLN A 302 -27.28 9.68 10.76
C GLN A 302 -26.36 10.90 10.66
N THR A 303 -26.10 11.29 9.42
CA THR A 303 -25.24 12.42 9.09
C THR A 303 -26.09 13.59 8.60
N PHE A 304 -25.91 14.73 9.23
CA PHE A 304 -26.67 15.95 8.92
C PHE A 304 -25.79 17.15 8.69
N ALA A 305 -26.34 18.15 7.99
CA ALA A 305 -25.78 19.49 7.97
C ALA A 305 -26.92 20.50 8.24
N TYR A 306 -26.58 21.62 8.85
CA TYR A 306 -27.54 22.71 9.08
C TYR A 306 -27.44 23.69 7.92
N LYS A 307 -28.53 23.82 7.15
CA LYS A 307 -28.71 24.83 6.07
C LYS A 307 -29.28 26.10 6.63
N MET A 308 -28.71 27.23 6.27
CA MET A 308 -29.30 28.53 6.58
C MET A 308 -30.57 28.75 5.75
N HIS A 309 -31.66 29.08 6.42
CA HIS A 309 -32.91 29.52 5.83
C HIS A 309 -33.20 30.96 6.24
N THR A 310 -33.54 31.81 5.29
CA THR A 310 -33.96 33.19 5.58
C THR A 310 -35.45 33.27 5.35
N SER A 311 -36.21 33.57 6.42
CA SER A 311 -37.64 33.77 6.35
C SER A 311 -37.96 35.08 5.62
N THR A 312 -39.18 35.20 5.08
CA THR A 312 -39.71 36.42 4.45
C THR A 312 -39.58 37.68 5.33
N ASN A 313 -39.52 37.51 6.65
CA ASN A 313 -39.33 38.60 7.63
C ASN A 313 -37.84 38.91 7.92
N GLY A 314 -36.91 38.39 7.15
CA GLY A 314 -35.47 38.63 7.33
C GLY A 314 -34.82 37.88 8.50
N VAL A 315 -35.55 37.03 9.20
CA VAL A 315 -35.02 36.22 10.30
C VAL A 315 -34.29 35.03 9.72
N ARG A 316 -33.01 34.88 10.13
CA ARG A 316 -32.19 33.73 9.74
C ARG A 316 -32.40 32.58 10.73
N SER A 317 -32.74 31.41 10.23
CA SER A 317 -32.87 30.18 10.99
C SER A 317 -32.12 29.07 10.30
N VAL A 318 -31.98 27.93 10.96
CA VAL A 318 -31.33 26.72 10.37
C VAL A 318 -32.37 25.62 10.18
N LYS A 319 -32.24 24.91 9.06
CA LYS A 319 -32.96 23.66 8.82
C LYS A 319 -31.95 22.50 8.80
N ARG A 320 -32.33 21.44 9.46
CA ARG A 320 -31.57 20.20 9.49
C ARG A 320 -31.79 19.45 8.17
N GLN A 321 -30.70 19.18 7.42
CA GLN A 321 -30.75 18.47 6.16
C GLN A 321 -29.92 17.18 6.28
N LEU A 322 -30.53 16.04 5.96
CA LEU A 322 -29.84 14.76 5.90
C LEU A 322 -28.76 14.82 4.80
N VAL A 323 -27.56 14.32 5.11
CA VAL A 323 -26.44 14.21 4.18
C VAL A 323 -26.17 12.75 3.90
N LEU A 324 -26.44 12.33 2.67
CA LEU A 324 -26.05 11.03 2.16
C LEU A 324 -24.78 11.24 1.31
N PRO A 325 -23.60 10.88 1.80
CA PRO A 325 -22.36 11.13 1.07
C PRO A 325 -22.26 10.20 -0.14
N GLN A 326 -21.98 10.77 -1.31
CA GLN A 326 -21.63 10.04 -2.53
C GLN A 326 -20.11 9.88 -2.63
N ASN A 327 -19.40 11.00 -2.57
CA ASN A 327 -17.94 11.06 -2.55
C ASN A 327 -17.47 11.96 -1.40
N ALA A 328 -16.26 11.71 -0.90
CA ALA A 328 -15.66 12.54 0.14
C ALA A 328 -14.14 12.58 -0.06
N ASP A 329 -13.59 13.80 0.00
CA ASP A 329 -12.15 14.03 0.10
C ASP A 329 -11.75 14.43 1.54
N LYS A 330 -10.55 14.96 1.74
CA LYS A 330 -10.07 15.39 3.07
C LYS A 330 -10.85 16.59 3.62
N VAL A 331 -11.42 17.43 2.78
CA VAL A 331 -11.99 18.75 3.13
C VAL A 331 -13.47 18.82 2.84
N HIS A 332 -13.95 18.18 1.78
CA HIS A 332 -15.30 18.29 1.27
C HIS A 332 -16.03 16.94 1.21
N ILE A 333 -17.34 17.03 1.12
CA ILE A 333 -18.25 15.91 0.83
C ILE A 333 -19.14 16.33 -0.33
N GLU A 334 -19.36 15.40 -1.26
CA GLU A 334 -20.39 15.48 -2.28
C GLU A 334 -21.64 14.78 -1.75
N PRO A 335 -22.74 15.48 -1.43
CA PRO A 335 -23.99 14.86 -1.09
C PRO A 335 -24.71 14.36 -2.35
N ILE A 336 -25.47 13.25 -2.22
CA ILE A 336 -26.30 12.72 -3.33
C ILE A 336 -27.35 13.74 -3.73
N GLU A 337 -27.99 14.37 -2.74
CA GLU A 337 -29.09 15.34 -2.93
C GLU A 337 -29.23 16.29 -1.76
N GLY A 338 -30.11 17.24 -1.88
CA GLY A 338 -30.54 18.11 -0.77
C GLY A 338 -29.76 19.42 -0.62
N PHE A 339 -28.77 19.69 -1.49
CA PHE A 339 -27.97 20.91 -1.46
C PHE A 339 -27.87 21.56 -2.85
N ALA A 340 -28.05 22.87 -2.89
CA ALA A 340 -27.86 23.63 -4.12
C ALA A 340 -26.69 24.62 -3.99
N VAL A 341 -26.06 24.91 -5.11
CA VAL A 341 -24.95 25.88 -5.18
C VAL A 341 -25.44 27.26 -4.73
N GLY A 342 -24.63 27.94 -3.91
CA GLY A 342 -24.96 29.24 -3.33
C GLY A 342 -25.73 29.15 -1.99
N GLU A 343 -26.20 27.97 -1.59
CA GLU A 343 -26.76 27.79 -0.24
C GLU A 343 -25.64 27.90 0.81
N LYS A 344 -26.01 28.33 2.02
CA LYS A 344 -25.08 28.46 3.13
C LYS A 344 -25.31 27.36 4.16
N VAL A 345 -24.23 26.72 4.59
CA VAL A 345 -24.23 25.69 5.62
C VAL A 345 -23.42 26.13 6.83
N VAL A 346 -23.80 25.67 8.01
CA VAL A 346 -23.11 26.01 9.26
C VAL A 346 -21.85 25.13 9.38
N ILE A 347 -20.70 25.76 9.59
CA ILE A 347 -19.39 25.05 9.76
C ILE A 347 -18.84 25.15 11.18
N ALA A 348 -19.36 26.09 12.00
CA ALA A 348 -19.01 26.20 13.42
C ALA A 348 -20.22 26.75 14.20
N GLY A 349 -20.32 26.37 15.50
CA GLY A 349 -21.45 26.74 16.36
C GLY A 349 -22.63 25.76 16.28
N GLN A 350 -22.43 24.55 15.73
CA GLN A 350 -23.50 23.54 15.58
C GLN A 350 -24.00 22.97 16.90
N SER A 351 -23.15 22.99 17.94
CA SER A 351 -23.48 22.44 19.25
C SER A 351 -24.64 23.21 19.89
N GLY A 352 -25.77 22.51 20.06
CA GLY A 352 -26.97 23.12 20.64
C GLY A 352 -27.96 23.74 19.64
N LEU A 353 -27.68 23.71 18.33
CA LEU A 353 -28.67 24.06 17.31
C LEU A 353 -29.75 22.96 17.25
N LYS A 354 -30.98 23.42 17.23
CA LYS A 354 -32.19 22.63 16.94
C LYS A 354 -32.77 23.08 15.61
N GLU A 355 -33.66 22.28 15.06
CA GLU A 355 -34.41 22.68 13.89
C GLU A 355 -35.13 24.03 14.15
N ASP A 356 -35.08 24.91 13.16
CA ASP A 356 -35.63 26.28 13.19
C ASP A 356 -34.98 27.24 14.22
N SER A 357 -33.85 26.83 14.85
CA SER A 357 -33.11 27.74 15.75
C SER A 357 -32.69 29.01 15.01
N LYS A 358 -32.89 30.16 15.63
CA LYS A 358 -32.44 31.45 15.11
C LYS A 358 -30.94 31.54 15.19
N ILE A 359 -30.31 32.00 14.11
CA ILE A 359 -28.87 32.13 14.01
C ILE A 359 -28.43 33.56 13.72
N ARG A 360 -27.21 33.87 14.13
CA ARG A 360 -26.48 35.08 13.79
C ARG A 360 -25.10 34.69 13.24
N GLN A 361 -24.72 35.32 12.15
CA GLN A 361 -23.40 35.08 11.56
C GLN A 361 -22.32 35.82 12.36
N VAL A 362 -21.13 35.25 12.49
CA VAL A 362 -19.95 35.93 13.04
C VAL A 362 -19.67 37.17 12.19
N GLY A 363 -19.65 38.36 12.86
CA GLY A 363 -19.52 39.67 12.20
C GLY A 363 -20.81 40.46 12.04
N ASP A 364 -22.00 39.86 12.29
CA ASP A 364 -23.25 40.62 12.33
C ASP A 364 -23.33 41.49 13.61
N PRO A 365 -23.83 42.74 13.53
CA PRO A 365 -23.97 43.61 14.70
C PRO A 365 -24.93 43.00 15.72
N ASP A 366 -24.59 43.14 17.01
CA ASP A 366 -25.41 42.61 18.10
C ASP A 366 -26.67 43.45 18.27
N PRO A 367 -27.87 42.88 18.07
CA PRO A 367 -29.12 43.63 18.23
C PRO A 367 -29.37 44.07 19.68
N ASP A 368 -28.72 43.43 20.67
CA ASP A 368 -28.83 43.76 22.07
C ASP A 368 -27.79 44.79 22.54
N ALA A 369 -26.75 45.10 21.72
CA ALA A 369 -25.70 46.09 22.05
C ALA A 369 -26.21 47.55 21.99
N LYS A 370 -27.45 47.82 21.49
CA LYS A 370 -28.06 49.15 21.43
C LYS A 370 -28.93 49.50 22.65
N LYS A 371 -28.90 48.71 23.72
CA LYS A 371 -29.73 48.94 24.92
C LYS A 371 -28.88 49.02 26.21
N SER A 372 -27.68 49.50 26.12
CA SER A 372 -26.88 49.94 27.29
C SER A 372 -26.70 51.43 27.27
#